data_2620115d2af5642de9fe9e3e2938b1a5
#
_entry.id   2620115d2af5642de9fe9e3e2938b1a5
#
_cell.length_a   1.000
_cell.length_b   1.000
_cell.length_c   1.000
_cell.angle_alpha   90.00
_cell.angle_beta   90.00
_cell.angle_gamma   90.00
#
_symmetry.space_group_name_H-M   'P 1'
#
loop_
_entity.id
_entity.type
_entity.pdbx_description
1 polymer ?
#
loop_
_entity_poly.entity_id
_entity_poly.type
_entity_poly.pdbx_seq_one_letter_code
_entity_poly.pdbx_strand_id
1 'polypeptide(L)'
;MNTYRKTAITVGILLLACTVASILGPSLVSSILNTPDYLNQLAGNSNQAIIAALLEFIWAATGAGIAIVLYPILKKYNGALALGSVCFRVVENVFVLIGTLGLLSLFTLSQEFIAAGAPGASSFQTLGTLLLALRDWQFHVISGLAFFLGTLMYYVILYKSKLIPRWLSGWGVLGAVLSLAATVLASFTRDLGMASVNTYLSAPIGLQEMVLAVWLIVKGFNPSAIASLSAKTE
;
A
#
# COMPACT_ATOMS: atom_id res chain seq x y z
N MET A 1 -0.51 -5.35 30.26
CA MET A 1 0.24 -5.54 28.99
C MET A 1 1.09 -4.30 28.79
N ASN A 2 2.41 -4.44 28.63
CA ASN A 2 3.38 -3.35 28.42
C ASN A 2 3.04 -2.60 27.11
N THR A 3 3.28 -1.27 27.06
CA THR A 3 3.05 -0.40 25.90
C THR A 3 3.66 -0.96 24.61
N TYR A 4 4.90 -1.46 24.65
CA TYR A 4 5.56 -2.07 23.49
C TYR A 4 4.82 -3.30 22.97
N ARG A 5 4.21 -4.10 23.84
CA ARG A 5 3.42 -5.26 23.44
C ARG A 5 2.11 -4.84 22.78
N LYS A 6 1.46 -3.80 23.30
CA LYS A 6 0.26 -3.20 22.67
C LYS A 6 0.59 -2.70 21.28
N THR A 7 1.66 -1.91 21.13
CA THR A 7 2.13 -1.39 19.85
C THR A 7 2.41 -2.52 18.85
N ALA A 8 3.11 -3.58 19.26
CA ALA A 8 3.42 -4.70 18.39
C ALA A 8 2.15 -5.39 17.85
N ILE A 9 1.18 -5.67 18.72
CA ILE A 9 -0.09 -6.28 18.33
C ILE A 9 -0.88 -5.35 17.39
N THR A 10 -0.98 -4.06 17.73
CA THR A 10 -1.67 -3.07 16.90
C THR A 10 -1.06 -3.00 15.50
N VAL A 11 0.28 -2.91 15.38
CA VAL A 11 0.96 -2.90 14.09
C VAL A 11 0.71 -4.19 13.32
N GLY A 12 0.76 -5.35 13.98
CA GLY A 12 0.47 -6.62 13.33
C GLY A 12 -0.97 -6.70 12.79
N ILE A 13 -1.95 -6.23 13.55
CA ILE A 13 -3.35 -6.17 13.10
C ILE A 13 -3.50 -5.19 11.92
N LEU A 14 -2.87 -4.01 11.99
CA LEU A 14 -2.91 -3.02 10.91
C LEU A 14 -2.26 -3.57 9.63
N LEU A 15 -1.14 -4.30 9.73
CA LEU A 15 -0.50 -4.96 8.59
C LEU A 15 -1.45 -5.96 7.92
N LEU A 16 -2.11 -6.84 8.70
CA LEU A 16 -3.08 -7.79 8.16
C LEU A 16 -4.24 -7.07 7.47
N ALA A 17 -4.84 -6.07 8.13
CA ALA A 17 -5.95 -5.31 7.57
C ALA A 17 -5.54 -4.56 6.29
N CYS A 18 -4.36 -3.93 6.30
CA CYS A 18 -3.78 -3.23 5.16
C CYS A 18 -3.62 -4.17 3.96
N THR A 19 -2.99 -5.33 4.15
CA THR A 19 -2.76 -6.30 3.07
C THR A 19 -4.07 -6.89 2.54
N VAL A 20 -5.00 -7.28 3.41
CA VAL A 20 -6.30 -7.80 2.96
C VAL A 20 -7.04 -6.74 2.14
N ALA A 21 -7.08 -5.50 2.62
CA ALA A 21 -7.77 -4.42 1.93
C ALA A 21 -7.11 -4.04 0.59
N SER A 22 -5.75 -4.02 0.54
CA SER A 22 -4.99 -3.71 -0.68
C SER A 22 -5.11 -4.78 -1.77
N ILE A 23 -5.43 -6.01 -1.40
CA ILE A 23 -5.67 -7.09 -2.36
C ILE A 23 -7.15 -7.09 -2.79
N LEU A 24 -8.08 -7.07 -1.84
CA LEU A 24 -9.51 -7.22 -2.12
C LEU A 24 -10.08 -5.99 -2.86
N GLY A 25 -9.72 -4.76 -2.45
CA GLY A 25 -10.25 -3.55 -3.07
C GLY A 25 -10.03 -3.51 -4.58
N PRO A 26 -8.78 -3.49 -5.07
CA PRO A 26 -8.50 -3.53 -6.50
C PRO A 26 -9.02 -4.78 -7.20
N SER A 27 -8.98 -5.96 -6.57
CA SER A 27 -9.44 -7.23 -7.19
C SER A 27 -10.92 -7.22 -7.51
N LEU A 28 -11.76 -6.57 -6.68
CA LEU A 28 -13.20 -6.48 -6.93
C LEU A 28 -13.52 -5.80 -8.26
N VAL A 29 -12.76 -4.80 -8.66
CA VAL A 29 -13.05 -4.02 -9.88
C VAL A 29 -12.14 -4.34 -11.06
N SER A 30 -11.04 -5.08 -10.85
CA SER A 30 -10.07 -5.37 -11.90
C SER A 30 -10.68 -6.13 -13.09
N SER A 31 -11.57 -7.10 -12.84
CA SER A 31 -12.26 -7.84 -13.91
C SER A 31 -13.17 -6.96 -14.75
N ILE A 32 -13.75 -5.93 -14.16
CA ILE A 32 -14.61 -4.95 -14.84
C ILE A 32 -13.74 -3.97 -15.65
N LEU A 33 -12.75 -3.36 -15.00
CA LEU A 33 -11.94 -2.28 -15.57
C LEU A 33 -11.04 -2.74 -16.73
N ASN A 34 -10.72 -4.04 -16.79
CA ASN A 34 -9.89 -4.63 -17.85
C ASN A 34 -10.69 -5.06 -19.09
N THR A 35 -12.00 -4.79 -19.16
CA THR A 35 -12.83 -5.10 -20.34
C THR A 35 -12.98 -3.90 -21.24
N PRO A 36 -13.15 -4.07 -22.58
CA PRO A 36 -13.45 -2.97 -23.46
C PRO A 36 -14.76 -2.24 -23.13
N ASP A 37 -15.70 -2.96 -22.50
CA ASP A 37 -17.05 -2.47 -22.14
C ASP A 37 -17.14 -2.03 -20.66
N TYR A 38 -16.02 -1.58 -20.09
CA TYR A 38 -15.92 -1.27 -18.67
C TYR A 38 -16.92 -0.20 -18.17
N LEU A 39 -17.32 0.76 -19.02
CA LEU A 39 -18.30 1.79 -18.63
C LEU A 39 -19.69 1.17 -18.36
N ASN A 40 -20.20 0.32 -19.26
CA ASN A 40 -21.47 -0.37 -19.05
C ASN A 40 -21.40 -1.31 -17.83
N GLN A 41 -20.34 -2.08 -17.71
CA GLN A 41 -20.18 -3.02 -16.61
C GLN A 41 -20.06 -2.32 -15.27
N LEU A 42 -19.31 -1.22 -15.19
CA LEU A 42 -19.13 -0.48 -13.95
C LEU A 42 -20.45 0.17 -13.49
N ALA A 43 -21.25 0.70 -14.42
CA ALA A 43 -22.58 1.22 -14.13
C ALA A 43 -23.52 0.15 -13.56
N GLY A 44 -23.46 -1.07 -14.10
CA GLY A 44 -24.26 -2.22 -13.64
C GLY A 44 -23.79 -2.82 -12.31
N ASN A 45 -22.55 -2.53 -11.88
CA ASN A 45 -21.94 -3.10 -10.65
C ASN A 45 -21.62 -2.03 -9.59
N SER A 46 -22.56 -1.12 -9.35
CA SER A 46 -22.42 0.03 -8.45
C SER A 46 -21.91 -0.34 -7.04
N ASN A 47 -22.52 -1.36 -6.42
CA ASN A 47 -22.13 -1.81 -5.08
C ASN A 47 -20.68 -2.31 -5.04
N GLN A 48 -20.24 -2.99 -6.09
CA GLN A 48 -18.89 -3.51 -6.19
C GLN A 48 -17.86 -2.38 -6.27
N ALA A 49 -18.15 -1.32 -7.03
CA ALA A 49 -17.31 -0.13 -7.13
C ALA A 49 -17.19 0.60 -5.78
N ILE A 50 -18.31 0.77 -5.07
CA ILE A 50 -18.33 1.44 -3.76
C ILE A 50 -17.60 0.60 -2.70
N ILE A 51 -17.83 -0.71 -2.65
CA ILE A 51 -17.12 -1.60 -1.72
C ILE A 51 -15.61 -1.58 -1.99
N ALA A 52 -15.19 -1.60 -3.26
CA ALA A 52 -13.79 -1.47 -3.64
C ALA A 52 -13.18 -0.14 -3.12
N ALA A 53 -13.88 0.98 -3.33
CA ALA A 53 -13.42 2.28 -2.84
C ALA A 53 -13.31 2.35 -1.30
N LEU A 54 -14.25 1.73 -0.57
CA LEU A 54 -14.17 1.64 0.90
C LEU A 54 -13.01 0.77 1.37
N LEU A 55 -12.72 -0.33 0.68
CA LEU A 55 -11.55 -1.17 0.97
C LEU A 55 -10.24 -0.43 0.69
N GLU A 56 -10.16 0.32 -0.40
CA GLU A 56 -8.99 1.15 -0.69
C GLU A 56 -8.80 2.26 0.36
N PHE A 57 -9.88 2.84 0.89
CA PHE A 57 -9.81 3.76 2.02
C PHE A 57 -9.26 3.07 3.29
N ILE A 58 -9.73 1.85 3.59
CA ILE A 58 -9.21 1.05 4.72
C ILE A 58 -7.72 0.75 4.53
N TRP A 59 -7.30 0.38 3.30
CA TRP A 59 -5.90 0.21 2.96
C TRP A 59 -5.10 1.49 3.27
N ALA A 60 -5.53 2.65 2.77
CA ALA A 60 -4.84 3.91 2.99
C ALA A 60 -4.75 4.28 4.50
N ALA A 61 -5.85 4.16 5.22
CA ALA A 61 -5.90 4.47 6.65
C ALA A 61 -4.99 3.55 7.48
N THR A 62 -5.03 2.25 7.21
CA THR A 62 -4.20 1.26 7.92
C THR A 62 -2.74 1.36 7.53
N GLY A 63 -2.42 1.64 6.26
CA GLY A 63 -1.06 1.85 5.77
C GLY A 63 -0.36 3.03 6.45
N ALA A 64 -1.01 4.18 6.53
CA ALA A 64 -0.52 5.34 7.28
C ALA A 64 -0.43 5.03 8.78
N GLY A 65 -1.45 4.36 9.33
CA GLY A 65 -1.52 3.97 10.74
C GLY A 65 -0.34 3.12 11.20
N ILE A 66 0.15 2.19 10.37
CA ILE A 66 1.33 1.36 10.67
C ILE A 66 2.54 2.24 11.01
N ALA A 67 2.86 3.20 10.14
CA ALA A 67 4.03 4.06 10.33
C ALA A 67 3.88 4.99 11.54
N ILE A 68 2.68 5.55 11.74
CA ILE A 68 2.38 6.42 12.88
C ILE A 68 2.51 5.65 14.20
N VAL A 69 1.98 4.43 14.28
CA VAL A 69 2.03 3.60 15.49
C VAL A 69 3.46 3.10 15.78
N LEU A 70 4.27 2.84 14.75
CA LEU A 70 5.68 2.47 14.90
C LEU A 70 6.57 3.65 15.30
N TYR A 71 6.24 4.87 14.92
CA TYR A 71 7.08 6.05 15.09
C TYR A 71 7.63 6.25 16.51
N PRO A 72 6.83 6.16 17.60
CA PRO A 72 7.32 6.37 18.96
C PRO A 72 8.44 5.40 19.37
N ILE A 73 8.48 4.22 18.77
CA ILE A 73 9.52 3.21 19.03
C ILE A 73 10.73 3.47 18.15
N LEU A 74 10.50 3.67 16.85
CA LEU A 74 11.58 3.81 15.84
C LEU A 74 12.38 5.10 16.05
N LYS A 75 11.74 6.20 16.46
CA LYS A 75 12.43 7.49 16.72
C LYS A 75 13.51 7.40 17.81
N LYS A 76 13.38 6.47 18.77
CA LYS A 76 14.39 6.23 19.80
C LYS A 76 15.71 5.70 19.24
N TYR A 77 15.67 5.09 18.05
CA TYR A 77 16.87 4.63 17.36
C TYR A 77 17.43 5.70 16.42
N ASN A 78 16.57 6.23 15.53
CA ASN A 78 16.91 7.29 14.57
C ASN A 78 15.66 8.10 14.21
N GLY A 79 15.58 9.33 14.74
CA GLY A 79 14.43 10.20 14.56
C GLY A 79 14.19 10.62 13.11
N ALA A 80 15.27 10.88 12.35
CA ALA A 80 15.17 11.31 10.95
C ALA A 80 14.61 10.21 10.05
N LEU A 81 15.15 8.98 10.15
CA LEU A 81 14.64 7.84 9.37
C LEU A 81 13.21 7.46 9.79
N ALA A 82 12.90 7.54 11.09
CA ALA A 82 11.56 7.25 11.59
C ALA A 82 10.54 8.28 11.06
N LEU A 83 10.88 9.56 11.06
CA LEU A 83 10.03 10.62 10.51
C LEU A 83 9.90 10.47 8.98
N GLY A 84 11.00 10.22 8.28
CA GLY A 84 10.99 9.97 6.85
C GLY A 84 10.08 8.80 6.46
N SER A 85 10.11 7.71 7.24
CA SER A 85 9.19 6.59 7.06
C SER A 85 7.72 7.02 7.18
N VAL A 86 7.37 7.80 8.19
CA VAL A 86 5.99 8.32 8.35
C VAL A 86 5.60 9.19 7.17
N CYS A 87 6.47 10.15 6.77
CA CYS A 87 6.19 11.05 5.66
C CYS A 87 5.94 10.30 4.35
N PHE A 88 6.82 9.36 3.97
CA PHE A 88 6.66 8.58 2.74
C PHE A 88 5.45 7.65 2.78
N ARG A 89 5.15 7.04 3.94
CA ARG A 89 3.94 6.21 4.10
C ARG A 89 2.66 7.05 4.02
N VAL A 90 2.66 8.28 4.51
CA VAL A 90 1.52 9.21 4.35
C VAL A 90 1.38 9.61 2.88
N VAL A 91 2.48 9.99 2.21
CA VAL A 91 2.48 10.34 0.77
C VAL A 91 1.94 9.18 -0.07
N GLU A 92 2.41 7.95 0.15
CA GLU A 92 1.87 6.75 -0.50
C GLU A 92 0.35 6.67 -0.36
N ASN A 93 -0.16 6.77 0.87
CA ASN A 93 -1.58 6.59 1.14
C ASN A 93 -2.45 7.75 0.62
N VAL A 94 -1.90 8.97 0.51
CA VAL A 94 -2.55 10.06 -0.23
C VAL A 94 -2.72 9.69 -1.70
N PHE A 95 -1.69 9.11 -2.34
CA PHE A 95 -1.81 8.65 -3.72
C PHE A 95 -2.79 7.48 -3.88
N VAL A 96 -2.87 6.56 -2.91
CA VAL A 96 -3.93 5.53 -2.91
C VAL A 96 -5.31 6.18 -2.93
N LEU A 97 -5.56 7.20 -2.11
CA LEU A 97 -6.84 7.93 -2.10
C LEU A 97 -7.11 8.68 -3.41
N ILE A 98 -6.08 9.22 -4.06
CA ILE A 98 -6.23 9.83 -5.40
C ILE A 98 -6.68 8.77 -6.42
N GLY A 99 -6.15 7.56 -6.38
CA GLY A 99 -6.60 6.45 -7.21
C GLY A 99 -8.03 6.00 -6.89
N THR A 100 -8.41 6.02 -5.62
CA THR A 100 -9.79 5.76 -5.19
C THR A 100 -10.76 6.82 -5.72
N LEU A 101 -10.38 8.10 -5.67
CA LEU A 101 -11.15 9.18 -6.31
C LEU A 101 -11.25 8.97 -7.83
N GLY A 102 -10.19 8.49 -8.47
CA GLY A 102 -10.20 8.08 -9.88
C GLY A 102 -11.24 7.00 -10.17
N LEU A 103 -11.36 5.97 -9.29
CA LEU A 103 -12.38 4.93 -9.40
C LEU A 103 -13.80 5.50 -9.26
N LEU A 104 -14.04 6.35 -8.26
CA LEU A 104 -15.34 6.97 -8.04
C LEU A 104 -15.72 7.93 -9.18
N SER A 105 -14.74 8.66 -9.74
CA SER A 105 -14.94 9.50 -10.92
C SER A 105 -15.28 8.67 -12.15
N LEU A 106 -14.63 7.52 -12.32
CA LEU A 106 -14.91 6.59 -13.39
C LEU A 106 -16.31 5.98 -13.24
N PHE A 107 -16.72 5.66 -12.00
CA PHE A 107 -18.08 5.21 -11.69
C PHE A 107 -19.12 6.29 -12.04
N THR A 108 -18.90 7.55 -11.66
CA THR A 108 -19.78 8.67 -12.05
C THR A 108 -19.87 8.80 -13.58
N LEU A 109 -18.71 8.75 -14.26
CA LEU A 109 -18.66 8.79 -15.72
C LEU A 109 -19.48 7.65 -16.34
N SER A 110 -19.44 6.46 -15.77
CA SER A 110 -20.20 5.30 -16.25
C SER A 110 -21.73 5.50 -16.11
N GLN A 111 -22.19 6.15 -15.03
CA GLN A 111 -23.60 6.48 -14.86
C GLN A 111 -24.07 7.52 -15.88
N GLU A 112 -23.28 8.57 -16.13
CA GLU A 112 -23.56 9.58 -17.15
C GLU A 112 -23.56 8.99 -18.56
N PHE A 113 -22.66 8.05 -18.84
CA PHE A 113 -22.62 7.33 -20.12
C PHE A 113 -23.93 6.58 -20.40
N ILE A 114 -24.45 5.86 -19.38
CA ILE A 114 -25.74 5.15 -19.49
C ILE A 114 -26.90 6.15 -19.65
N ALA A 115 -26.94 7.22 -18.83
CA ALA A 115 -27.96 8.24 -18.88
C ALA A 115 -28.04 8.95 -20.24
N ALA A 116 -26.91 9.11 -20.93
CA ALA A 116 -26.83 9.65 -22.27
C ALA A 116 -27.25 8.66 -23.39
N GLY A 117 -27.71 7.46 -23.04
CA GLY A 117 -28.11 6.41 -24.00
C GLY A 117 -26.94 5.64 -24.59
N ALA A 118 -25.83 5.56 -23.88
CA ALA A 118 -24.58 4.92 -24.31
C ALA A 118 -24.18 5.34 -25.74
N PRO A 119 -24.10 6.66 -26.03
CA PRO A 119 -23.82 7.12 -27.38
C PRO A 119 -22.50 6.54 -27.85
N GLY A 120 -22.34 6.28 -29.15
CA GLY A 120 -21.06 5.83 -29.76
C GLY A 120 -19.98 6.87 -29.54
N ALA A 121 -19.28 6.80 -28.41
CA ALA A 121 -18.94 7.98 -27.67
C ALA A 121 -17.45 8.12 -27.48
N SER A 122 -16.80 8.76 -28.36
CA SER A 122 -15.38 9.11 -28.26
C SER A 122 -15.03 9.90 -26.99
N SER A 123 -15.87 10.82 -26.52
CA SER A 123 -15.59 11.65 -25.35
C SER A 123 -15.62 10.88 -24.02
N PHE A 124 -16.65 10.06 -23.77
CA PHE A 124 -16.73 9.23 -22.58
C PHE A 124 -15.59 8.21 -22.51
N GLN A 125 -15.29 7.56 -23.64
CA GLN A 125 -14.18 6.61 -23.72
C GLN A 125 -12.81 7.29 -23.50
N THR A 126 -12.61 8.47 -24.08
CA THR A 126 -11.36 9.24 -23.88
C THR A 126 -11.17 9.62 -22.43
N LEU A 127 -12.20 10.15 -21.76
CA LEU A 127 -12.15 10.48 -20.34
C LEU A 127 -11.95 9.23 -19.46
N GLY A 128 -12.66 8.16 -19.78
CA GLY A 128 -12.52 6.89 -19.07
C GLY A 128 -11.11 6.30 -19.19
N THR A 129 -10.54 6.30 -20.39
CA THR A 129 -9.16 5.85 -20.61
C THR A 129 -8.15 6.70 -19.83
N LEU A 130 -8.36 8.02 -19.76
CA LEU A 130 -7.51 8.90 -18.96
C LEU A 130 -7.59 8.59 -17.46
N LEU A 131 -8.80 8.35 -16.93
CA LEU A 131 -9.01 7.98 -15.53
C LEU A 131 -8.40 6.61 -15.19
N LEU A 132 -8.49 5.63 -16.10
CA LEU A 132 -7.83 4.34 -15.98
C LEU A 132 -6.30 4.50 -15.94
N ALA A 133 -5.75 5.27 -16.88
CA ALA A 133 -4.31 5.54 -16.92
C ALA A 133 -3.82 6.25 -15.67
N LEU A 134 -4.57 7.24 -15.14
CA LEU A 134 -4.25 7.90 -13.87
C LEU A 134 -4.20 6.89 -12.72
N ARG A 135 -5.16 5.96 -12.67
CA ARG A 135 -5.23 4.91 -11.66
C ARG A 135 -4.03 3.96 -11.77
N ASP A 136 -3.67 3.52 -12.97
CA ASP A 136 -2.55 2.62 -13.21
C ASP A 136 -1.21 3.26 -12.78
N TRP A 137 -0.94 4.48 -13.23
CA TRP A 137 0.27 5.21 -12.83
C TRP A 137 0.35 5.45 -11.34
N GLN A 138 -0.77 5.79 -10.73
CA GLN A 138 -0.85 6.05 -9.31
C GLN A 138 -0.57 4.77 -8.51
N PHE A 139 -1.24 3.64 -8.80
CA PHE A 139 -1.07 2.40 -8.03
C PHE A 139 0.29 1.74 -8.26
N HIS A 140 0.71 1.62 -9.51
CA HIS A 140 1.87 0.80 -9.85
C HIS A 140 3.20 1.57 -9.78
N VAL A 141 3.16 2.89 -9.81
CA VAL A 141 4.38 3.70 -9.84
C VAL A 141 4.45 4.63 -8.63
N ILE A 142 3.59 5.64 -8.56
CA ILE A 142 3.80 6.76 -7.63
C ILE A 142 3.62 6.32 -6.17
N SER A 143 2.52 5.61 -5.86
CA SER A 143 2.33 5.06 -4.52
C SER A 143 3.39 4.01 -4.17
N GLY A 144 3.78 3.17 -5.13
CA GLY A 144 4.82 2.16 -4.96
C GLY A 144 6.18 2.77 -4.61
N LEU A 145 6.62 3.81 -5.32
CA LEU A 145 7.87 4.52 -5.01
C LEU A 145 7.86 5.06 -3.58
N ALA A 146 6.77 5.73 -3.18
CA ALA A 146 6.65 6.24 -1.82
C ALA A 146 6.58 5.11 -0.77
N PHE A 147 5.83 4.04 -1.06
CA PHE A 147 5.75 2.86 -0.21
C PHE A 147 7.13 2.26 0.06
N PHE A 148 7.89 1.93 -0.99
CA PHE A 148 9.17 1.24 -0.83
C PHE A 148 10.23 2.13 -0.16
N LEU A 149 10.23 3.44 -0.41
CA LEU A 149 11.11 4.38 0.30
C LEU A 149 10.77 4.44 1.79
N GLY A 150 9.51 4.61 2.15
CA GLY A 150 9.08 4.64 3.55
C GLY A 150 9.34 3.31 4.26
N THR A 151 9.06 2.21 3.59
CA THR A 151 9.27 0.85 4.06
C THR A 151 10.76 0.54 4.27
N LEU A 152 11.60 0.92 3.33
CA LEU A 152 13.06 0.76 3.46
C LEU A 152 13.60 1.48 4.70
N MET A 153 13.13 2.70 4.99
CA MET A 153 13.56 3.47 6.15
C MET A 153 13.26 2.76 7.47
N TYR A 154 12.04 2.24 7.65
CA TYR A 154 11.73 1.54 8.91
C TYR A 154 12.41 0.16 8.99
N TYR A 155 12.59 -0.59 7.88
CA TYR A 155 13.32 -1.85 7.91
C TYR A 155 14.81 -1.67 8.22
N VAL A 156 15.43 -0.60 7.75
CA VAL A 156 16.82 -0.25 8.14
C VAL A 156 16.91 -0.04 9.66
N ILE A 157 15.94 0.65 10.26
CA ILE A 157 15.89 0.82 11.72
C ILE A 157 15.68 -0.54 12.41
N LEU A 158 14.69 -1.34 11.99
CA LEU A 158 14.39 -2.64 12.58
C LEU A 158 15.59 -3.60 12.51
N TYR A 159 16.34 -3.57 11.39
CA TYR A 159 17.53 -4.40 11.19
C TYR A 159 18.68 -3.99 12.11
N LYS A 160 18.98 -2.68 12.18
CA LYS A 160 20.08 -2.15 13.01
C LYS A 160 19.77 -2.20 14.50
N SER A 161 18.54 -1.91 14.90
CA SER A 161 18.10 -1.94 16.31
C SER A 161 17.88 -3.34 16.86
N LYS A 162 17.75 -4.36 15.99
CA LYS A 162 17.40 -5.75 16.36
C LYS A 162 16.04 -5.87 17.10
N LEU A 163 15.13 -4.91 16.87
CA LEU A 163 13.78 -4.95 17.44
C LEU A 163 12.99 -6.18 17.00
N ILE A 164 13.30 -6.70 15.81
CA ILE A 164 12.83 -7.99 15.30
C ILE A 164 14.05 -8.81 14.83
N PRO A 165 13.90 -10.12 14.56
CA PRO A 165 15.00 -10.92 14.04
C PRO A 165 15.62 -10.32 12.79
N ARG A 166 16.95 -10.36 12.68
CA ARG A 166 17.69 -9.79 11.53
C ARG A 166 17.33 -10.44 10.21
N TRP A 167 17.01 -11.74 10.19
CA TRP A 167 16.58 -12.41 8.96
C TRP A 167 15.27 -11.80 8.43
N LEU A 168 14.31 -11.49 9.32
CA LEU A 168 13.01 -10.95 8.97
C LEU A 168 13.12 -9.49 8.49
N SER A 169 13.89 -8.67 9.20
CA SER A 169 14.15 -7.28 8.77
C SER A 169 15.06 -7.19 7.56
N GLY A 170 16.05 -8.08 7.41
CA GLY A 170 16.91 -8.19 6.24
C GLY A 170 16.13 -8.58 4.99
N TRP A 171 15.18 -9.53 5.11
CA TRP A 171 14.24 -9.84 4.02
C TRP A 171 13.43 -8.60 3.61
N GLY A 172 12.93 -7.83 4.59
CA GLY A 172 12.21 -6.58 4.31
C GLY A 172 13.07 -5.53 3.59
N VAL A 173 14.33 -5.34 4.01
CA VAL A 173 15.27 -4.43 3.31
C VAL A 173 15.50 -4.87 1.87
N LEU A 174 15.82 -6.15 1.67
CA LEU A 174 16.07 -6.70 0.33
C LEU A 174 14.84 -6.60 -0.56
N GLY A 175 13.67 -6.98 -0.02
CA GLY A 175 12.38 -6.88 -0.72
C GLY A 175 12.06 -5.45 -1.14
N ALA A 176 12.24 -4.48 -0.23
CA ALA A 176 12.00 -3.07 -0.54
C ALA A 176 12.93 -2.52 -1.64
N VAL A 177 14.23 -2.90 -1.61
CA VAL A 177 15.19 -2.48 -2.65
C VAL A 177 14.86 -3.09 -4.00
N LEU A 178 14.55 -4.39 -4.05
CA LEU A 178 14.18 -5.08 -5.30
C LEU A 178 12.89 -4.51 -5.89
N SER A 179 11.87 -4.29 -5.04
CA SER A 179 10.59 -3.73 -5.49
C SER A 179 10.74 -2.28 -5.95
N LEU A 180 11.57 -1.47 -5.28
CA LEU A 180 11.86 -0.11 -5.72
C LEU A 180 12.51 -0.11 -7.10
N ALA A 181 13.51 -0.96 -7.33
CA ALA A 181 14.16 -1.10 -8.64
C ALA A 181 13.18 -1.58 -9.72
N ALA A 182 12.32 -2.56 -9.39
CA ALA A 182 11.29 -3.06 -10.30
C ALA A 182 10.27 -1.97 -10.66
N THR A 183 9.84 -1.15 -9.69
CA THR A 183 8.90 -0.04 -9.93
C THR A 183 9.53 1.02 -10.83
N VAL A 184 10.82 1.35 -10.63
CA VAL A 184 11.53 2.27 -11.53
C VAL A 184 11.59 1.69 -12.95
N LEU A 185 11.92 0.40 -13.11
CA LEU A 185 11.95 -0.25 -14.41
C LEU A 185 10.57 -0.25 -15.08
N ALA A 186 9.51 -0.61 -14.34
CA ALA A 186 8.13 -0.61 -14.83
C ALA A 186 7.69 0.78 -15.33
N SER A 187 8.20 1.87 -14.74
CA SER A 187 7.92 3.23 -15.17
C SER A 187 8.41 3.51 -16.60
N PHE A 188 9.52 2.91 -17.01
CA PHE A 188 10.07 3.06 -18.37
C PHE A 188 9.47 2.07 -19.36
N THR A 189 9.20 0.84 -18.93
CA THR A 189 8.65 -0.22 -19.80
C THR A 189 7.13 -0.11 -19.98
N ARG A 190 6.47 0.64 -19.10
CA ARG A 190 4.99 0.76 -19.00
C ARG A 190 4.30 -0.59 -18.78
N ASP A 191 5.00 -1.55 -18.20
CA ASP A 191 4.45 -2.86 -17.80
C ASP A 191 3.81 -2.72 -16.41
N LEU A 192 2.58 -2.19 -16.38
CA LEU A 192 1.84 -1.83 -15.17
C LEU A 192 0.74 -2.86 -14.81
N GLY A 193 0.63 -3.95 -15.55
CA GLY A 193 -0.41 -4.96 -15.33
C GLY A 193 -0.19 -5.82 -14.07
N MET A 194 -1.24 -6.51 -13.64
CA MET A 194 -1.20 -7.44 -12.50
C MET A 194 -0.23 -8.62 -12.73
N ALA A 195 0.03 -8.99 -13.97
CA ALA A 195 1.00 -10.02 -14.36
C ALA A 195 2.36 -9.43 -14.76
N SER A 196 2.63 -8.19 -14.37
CA SER A 196 3.89 -7.52 -14.68
C SER A 196 5.07 -8.08 -13.89
N VAL A 197 6.28 -7.90 -14.41
CA VAL A 197 7.53 -8.21 -13.70
C VAL A 197 7.59 -7.47 -12.37
N ASN A 198 7.06 -6.23 -12.32
CA ASN A 198 6.98 -5.44 -11.10
C ASN A 198 6.16 -6.15 -10.01
N THR A 199 5.01 -6.70 -10.36
CA THR A 199 4.14 -7.45 -9.41
C THR A 199 4.85 -8.67 -8.85
N TYR A 200 5.50 -9.47 -9.71
CA TYR A 200 6.25 -10.65 -9.26
C TYR A 200 7.44 -10.30 -8.37
N LEU A 201 8.20 -9.26 -8.70
CA LEU A 201 9.34 -8.82 -7.89
C LEU A 201 8.92 -8.17 -6.56
N SER A 202 7.68 -7.68 -6.47
CA SER A 202 7.12 -7.12 -5.23
C SER A 202 6.41 -8.17 -4.35
N ALA A 203 6.07 -9.34 -4.88
CA ALA A 203 5.44 -10.41 -4.10
C ALA A 203 6.23 -10.83 -2.83
N PRO A 204 7.58 -10.95 -2.86
CA PRO A 204 8.35 -11.31 -1.69
C PRO A 204 8.21 -10.34 -0.50
N ILE A 205 8.04 -9.04 -0.74
CA ILE A 205 7.86 -8.08 0.37
C ILE A 205 6.44 -8.17 0.94
N GLY A 206 5.42 -8.41 0.11
CA GLY A 206 4.06 -8.65 0.59
C GLY A 206 3.99 -9.89 1.50
N LEU A 207 4.64 -10.98 1.11
CA LEU A 207 4.73 -12.19 1.96
C LEU A 207 5.50 -11.90 3.26
N GLN A 208 6.59 -11.15 3.17
CA GLN A 208 7.39 -10.76 4.33
C GLN A 208 6.57 -9.92 5.33
N GLU A 209 5.73 -8.99 4.86
CA GLU A 209 4.84 -8.19 5.72
C GLU A 209 3.82 -9.06 6.46
N MET A 210 3.31 -10.13 5.83
CA MET A 210 2.44 -11.09 6.50
C MET A 210 3.17 -11.85 7.61
N VAL A 211 4.41 -12.31 7.33
CA VAL A 211 5.24 -12.97 8.35
C VAL A 211 5.57 -12.00 9.47
N LEU A 212 5.87 -10.74 9.17
CA LEU A 212 6.09 -9.70 10.17
C LEU A 212 4.84 -9.44 11.02
N ALA A 213 3.67 -9.39 10.42
CA ALA A 213 2.41 -9.20 11.13
C ALA A 213 2.18 -10.31 12.16
N VAL A 214 2.30 -11.56 11.73
CA VAL A 214 2.17 -12.72 12.62
C VAL A 214 3.25 -12.71 13.72
N TRP A 215 4.49 -12.39 13.36
CA TRP A 215 5.58 -12.26 14.32
C TRP A 215 5.27 -11.23 15.41
N LEU A 216 4.84 -10.04 15.03
CA LEU A 216 4.51 -8.96 15.97
C LEU A 216 3.33 -9.32 16.88
N ILE A 217 2.31 -10.00 16.34
CA ILE A 217 1.17 -10.47 17.14
C ILE A 217 1.60 -11.57 18.12
N VAL A 218 2.41 -12.53 17.72
CA VAL A 218 2.76 -13.71 18.52
C VAL A 218 3.93 -13.41 19.47
N LYS A 219 5.03 -12.87 18.93
CA LYS A 219 6.30 -12.68 19.66
C LYS A 219 6.50 -11.23 20.13
N GLY A 220 6.08 -10.23 19.35
CA GLY A 220 6.34 -8.82 19.61
C GLY A 220 7.77 -8.40 19.33
N PHE A 221 8.18 -7.26 19.89
CA PHE A 221 9.54 -6.75 19.79
C PHE A 221 10.48 -7.46 20.76
N ASN A 222 11.78 -7.53 20.42
CA ASN A 222 12.82 -8.10 21.25
C ASN A 222 13.02 -7.27 22.55
N PRO A 223 12.82 -7.87 23.75
CA PRO A 223 12.91 -7.12 25.01
C PRO A 223 14.29 -6.52 25.29
N SER A 224 15.39 -7.21 24.93
CA SER A 224 16.75 -6.71 25.12
C SER A 224 17.05 -5.49 24.22
N ALA A 225 16.52 -5.47 22.99
CA ALA A 225 16.64 -4.33 22.10
C ALA A 225 15.84 -3.12 22.64
N ILE A 226 14.65 -3.35 23.18
CA ILE A 226 13.84 -2.29 23.84
C ILE A 226 14.59 -1.70 25.04
N ALA A 227 15.15 -2.53 25.90
CA ALA A 227 15.92 -2.07 27.08
C ALA A 227 17.11 -1.19 26.65
N SER A 228 17.85 -1.62 25.62
CA SER A 228 18.98 -0.85 25.11
C SER A 228 18.60 0.49 24.48
N LEU A 229 17.41 0.59 23.86
CA LEU A 229 16.90 1.84 23.30
C LEU A 229 16.40 2.81 24.40
N SER A 230 15.84 2.28 25.47
CA SER A 230 15.37 3.10 26.59
C SER A 230 16.55 3.73 27.36
N ALA A 231 17.64 2.98 27.59
CA ALA A 231 18.85 3.47 28.23
C ALA A 231 19.63 4.54 27.44
N LYS A 232 19.38 4.69 26.14
CA LYS A 232 20.00 5.74 25.29
C LYS A 232 19.23 7.07 25.31
N THR A 233 18.04 7.07 25.85
CA THR A 233 17.12 8.22 25.81
C THR A 233 17.10 8.98 27.15
N GLU A 234 17.71 8.38 28.20
CA GLU A 234 18.06 9.01 29.48
C GLU A 234 19.46 9.66 29.41
#